data_53fb72ac20aa87db2d6ea4416141bcc3
#
_entry.id   53fb72ac20aa87db2d6ea4416141bcc3
#
_cell.length_a   1.000
_cell.length_b   1.000
_cell.length_c   1.000
_cell.angle_alpha   90.00
_cell.angle_beta   90.00
_cell.angle_gamma   90.00
#
_symmetry.space_group_name_H-M   'P 1'
#
loop_
_entity.id
_entity.type
_entity.pdbx_description
1 polymer ?
#
loop_
_entity_poly.entity_id
_entity_poly.type
_entity_poly.pdbx_seq_one_letter_code
_entity_poly.pdbx_strand_id
1 'polypeptide(L)'
;FLPAMTANAAEAEGTEKVYTTSCDMAKFIYQGYYHCDTGVNPNSNGPIAISKAKLENKNVFGKKVTKDVYIVGLAGTEFMFNEPRGVITDLQVGFEQDNFYIREIRKVVCKVVPKGANVIFTGHSLGGMVAQQAAGDRTLKHRYNIINTISFGSPLINPIGREGKVQRLGDTSDIVPYMSAQSFVRPVHQIAGLNREDGGYAKKDFAEAHMRSYLRTDVWGDYDVLGFKGGSAKIIIDENDIESYGAYLSLIHISEPTR
;
A
#
# COMPACT_ATOMS: atom_id res chain seq x y z
N PHE A 1 44.11 -39.34 18.74
CA PHE A 1 43.13 -39.20 17.67
C PHE A 1 41.87 -38.60 18.26
N LEU A 2 41.63 -37.31 18.01
CA LEU A 2 40.39 -36.62 18.31
C LEU A 2 39.51 -36.65 17.04
N PRO A 3 38.25 -36.99 17.14
CA PRO A 3 37.35 -36.92 15.97
C PRO A 3 37.06 -35.47 15.65
N ALA A 4 37.17 -35.11 14.38
CA ALA A 4 36.77 -33.84 13.84
C ALA A 4 35.26 -33.69 14.01
N MET A 5 34.83 -32.70 14.75
CA MET A 5 33.43 -32.23 14.77
C MET A 5 33.14 -31.58 13.41
N THR A 6 32.39 -32.24 12.57
CA THR A 6 31.75 -31.59 11.43
C THR A 6 30.68 -30.68 11.97
N ALA A 7 30.91 -29.38 11.87
CA ALA A 7 29.85 -28.40 12.05
C ALA A 7 28.83 -28.58 10.91
N ASN A 8 27.66 -29.11 11.23
CA ASN A 8 26.51 -28.99 10.36
C ASN A 8 26.21 -27.51 10.20
N ALA A 9 26.50 -26.96 9.05
CA ALA A 9 25.90 -25.72 8.59
C ALA A 9 24.40 -25.99 8.50
N ALA A 10 23.65 -25.50 9.47
CA ALA A 10 22.20 -25.40 9.34
C ALA A 10 21.97 -24.55 8.08
N GLU A 11 21.39 -25.15 7.05
CA GLU A 11 20.86 -24.42 5.91
C GLU A 11 19.89 -23.41 6.51
N ALA A 12 20.15 -22.13 6.34
CA ALA A 12 19.22 -21.06 6.68
C ALA A 12 17.99 -21.33 5.82
N GLU A 13 16.86 -21.73 6.45
CA GLU A 13 15.58 -21.82 5.77
C GLU A 13 15.35 -20.47 5.09
N GLY A 14 15.15 -20.53 3.77
CA GLY A 14 14.99 -19.34 2.96
C GLY A 14 13.78 -18.52 3.46
N THR A 15 14.05 -17.31 3.89
CA THR A 15 13.04 -16.31 4.33
C THR A 15 12.30 -15.71 3.15
N GLU A 16 12.58 -16.18 1.94
CA GLU A 16 11.98 -15.73 0.69
C GLU A 16 10.53 -16.18 0.58
N LYS A 17 9.64 -15.23 0.33
CA LYS A 17 8.20 -15.45 0.09
C LYS A 17 7.81 -15.02 -1.31
N VAL A 18 6.76 -15.67 -1.83
CA VAL A 18 6.15 -15.33 -3.11
C VAL A 18 4.78 -14.72 -2.86
N TYR A 19 4.64 -13.44 -3.21
CA TYR A 19 3.36 -12.75 -3.23
C TYR A 19 2.68 -13.03 -4.56
N THR A 20 1.43 -13.44 -4.53
CA THR A 20 0.67 -13.84 -5.74
C THR A 20 -0.60 -13.04 -5.96
N THR A 21 -1.12 -12.40 -4.90
CA THR A 21 -2.39 -11.67 -4.94
C THR A 21 -2.27 -10.25 -4.39
N SER A 22 -3.26 -9.44 -4.69
CA SER A 22 -3.38 -8.10 -4.10
C SER A 22 -3.49 -8.13 -2.58
N CYS A 23 -3.99 -9.24 -2.00
CA CYS A 23 -4.04 -9.41 -0.54
C CYS A 23 -2.65 -9.42 0.10
N ASP A 24 -1.66 -10.00 -0.58
CA ASP A 24 -0.28 -9.99 -0.11
C ASP A 24 0.28 -8.55 -0.11
N MET A 25 -0.07 -7.76 -1.12
CA MET A 25 0.31 -6.34 -1.20
C MET A 25 -0.39 -5.52 -0.12
N ALA A 26 -1.64 -5.81 0.21
CA ALA A 26 -2.33 -5.20 1.35
C ALA A 26 -1.62 -5.55 2.67
N LYS A 27 -1.27 -6.82 2.90
CA LYS A 27 -0.50 -7.24 4.09
C LYS A 27 0.85 -6.51 4.19
N PHE A 28 1.53 -6.28 3.07
CA PHE A 28 2.76 -5.49 3.06
C PHE A 28 2.55 -4.06 3.59
N ILE A 29 1.45 -3.40 3.20
CA ILE A 29 1.11 -2.06 3.70
C ILE A 29 0.94 -2.08 5.22
N TYR A 30 0.29 -3.12 5.75
CA TYR A 30 0.00 -3.22 7.18
C TYR A 30 1.25 -3.34 8.06
N GLN A 31 2.43 -3.63 7.49
CA GLN A 31 3.71 -3.51 8.21
C GLN A 31 3.98 -2.10 8.74
N GLY A 32 3.42 -1.08 8.09
CA GLY A 32 3.54 0.32 8.48
C GLY A 32 2.51 0.80 9.51
N TYR A 33 1.47 0.00 9.83
CA TYR A 33 0.50 0.38 10.85
C TYR A 33 0.97 0.04 12.26
N TYR A 34 0.59 0.88 13.22
CA TYR A 34 0.77 0.63 14.65
C TYR A 34 -0.51 0.03 15.25
N HIS A 35 -0.38 -0.89 16.22
CA HIS A 35 -1.46 -1.36 17.10
C HIS A 35 -2.79 -1.78 16.44
N CYS A 36 -2.76 -2.14 15.17
CA CYS A 36 -3.97 -2.62 14.50
C CYS A 36 -4.13 -4.13 14.73
N ASP A 37 -5.31 -4.60 15.14
CA ASP A 37 -5.64 -6.03 15.41
C ASP A 37 -5.57 -6.94 14.17
N THR A 38 -5.11 -6.43 13.04
CA THR A 38 -5.02 -7.11 11.75
C THR A 38 -3.67 -7.78 11.47
N GLY A 39 -2.84 -7.99 12.48
CA GLY A 39 -1.54 -8.65 12.35
C GLY A 39 -0.39 -7.70 12.01
N VAL A 40 -0.52 -6.46 12.42
CA VAL A 40 0.46 -5.40 12.22
C VAL A 40 1.69 -5.62 13.10
N ASN A 41 2.83 -5.27 12.59
CA ASN A 41 4.09 -5.30 13.30
C ASN A 41 4.10 -4.26 14.44
N PRO A 42 4.07 -4.67 15.71
CA PRO A 42 4.09 -3.74 16.85
C PRO A 42 5.42 -2.97 16.96
N ASN A 43 6.45 -3.39 16.23
CA ASN A 43 7.76 -2.77 16.17
C ASN A 43 7.93 -1.86 14.94
N SER A 44 6.83 -1.49 14.24
CA SER A 44 6.90 -0.60 13.09
C SER A 44 7.54 0.74 13.45
N ASN A 45 8.49 1.19 12.64
CA ASN A 45 9.13 2.49 12.75
C ASN A 45 8.43 3.58 11.92
N GLY A 46 7.22 3.32 11.47
CA GLY A 46 6.40 4.31 10.76
C GLY A 46 5.55 3.75 9.63
N PRO A 47 4.71 4.61 9.04
CA PRO A 47 3.71 4.22 8.05
C PRO A 47 4.28 3.96 6.64
N ILE A 48 5.57 4.17 6.42
CA ILE A 48 6.22 3.96 5.12
C ILE A 48 7.04 2.67 5.19
N ALA A 49 6.56 1.60 4.55
CA ALA A 49 7.28 0.34 4.45
C ALA A 49 7.98 0.23 3.09
N ILE A 50 9.26 -0.10 3.08
CA ILE A 50 10.05 -0.23 1.85
C ILE A 50 10.80 -1.57 1.85
N SER A 51 10.79 -2.27 0.72
CA SER A 51 11.62 -3.44 0.52
C SER A 51 12.05 -3.59 -0.93
N LYS A 52 13.20 -4.22 -1.12
CA LYS A 52 13.60 -4.78 -2.41
C LYS A 52 12.75 -6.01 -2.70
N ALA A 53 12.49 -6.25 -3.98
CA ALA A 53 11.80 -7.44 -4.43
C ALA A 53 12.11 -7.72 -5.91
N LYS A 54 11.66 -8.87 -6.40
CA LYS A 54 11.65 -9.20 -7.82
C LYS A 54 10.23 -9.33 -8.31
N LEU A 55 9.88 -8.58 -9.33
CA LEU A 55 8.60 -8.70 -10.02
C LEU A 55 8.74 -9.66 -11.18
N GLU A 56 7.98 -10.75 -11.15
CA GLU A 56 7.78 -11.65 -12.27
C GLU A 56 6.46 -11.34 -12.96
N ASN A 57 6.51 -11.11 -14.28
CA ASN A 57 5.33 -10.86 -15.08
C ASN A 57 5.50 -11.49 -16.47
N LYS A 58 4.43 -11.56 -17.24
CA LYS A 58 4.48 -11.95 -18.64
C LYS A 58 4.51 -10.70 -19.51
N ASN A 59 5.39 -10.69 -20.52
CA ASN A 59 5.36 -9.65 -21.53
C ASN A 59 4.20 -9.87 -22.53
N VAL A 60 4.05 -8.97 -23.48
CA VAL A 60 3.00 -9.02 -24.51
C VAL A 60 3.02 -10.29 -25.37
N PHE A 61 4.13 -11.00 -25.40
CA PHE A 61 4.29 -12.28 -26.09
C PHE A 61 4.09 -13.49 -25.16
N GLY A 62 3.63 -13.29 -23.93
CA GLY A 62 3.44 -14.34 -22.92
C GLY A 62 4.73 -14.87 -22.30
N LYS A 63 5.91 -14.32 -22.64
CA LYS A 63 7.19 -14.73 -22.08
C LYS A 63 7.36 -14.16 -20.67
N LYS A 64 7.78 -15.00 -19.73
CA LYS A 64 8.14 -14.60 -18.36
C LYS A 64 9.29 -13.60 -18.37
N VAL A 65 9.11 -12.48 -17.68
CA VAL A 65 10.12 -11.43 -17.48
C VAL A 65 10.22 -11.15 -16.00
N THR A 66 11.44 -11.07 -15.50
CA THR A 66 11.74 -10.72 -14.10
C THR A 66 12.44 -9.38 -14.05
N LYS A 67 12.03 -8.50 -13.14
CA LYS A 67 12.62 -7.18 -12.90
C LYS A 67 12.87 -6.98 -11.42
N ASP A 68 14.02 -6.39 -11.08
CA ASP A 68 14.24 -5.87 -9.74
C ASP A 68 13.36 -4.64 -9.52
N VAL A 69 12.69 -4.59 -8.38
CA VAL A 69 11.77 -3.52 -8.00
C VAL A 69 11.95 -3.15 -6.54
N TYR A 70 11.53 -1.94 -6.19
CA TYR A 70 11.29 -1.54 -4.80
C TYR A 70 9.79 -1.38 -4.59
N ILE A 71 9.28 -1.98 -3.53
CA ILE A 71 7.91 -1.81 -3.09
C ILE A 71 7.91 -0.74 -2.03
N VAL A 72 7.05 0.26 -2.19
CA VAL A 72 6.81 1.33 -1.21
C VAL A 72 5.36 1.24 -0.77
N GLY A 73 5.15 0.72 0.43
CA GLY A 73 3.84 0.56 1.06
C GLY A 73 3.55 1.73 1.99
N LEU A 74 2.37 2.31 1.86
CA LEU A 74 1.94 3.50 2.58
C LEU A 74 0.70 3.16 3.40
N ALA A 75 0.86 3.12 4.72
CA ALA A 75 -0.25 2.97 5.63
C ALA A 75 -1.08 4.26 5.70
N GLY A 76 -2.36 4.12 5.98
CA GLY A 76 -3.24 5.24 6.30
C GLY A 76 -3.07 5.68 7.74
N THR A 77 -4.04 6.44 8.20
CA THR A 77 -4.13 6.86 9.60
C THR A 77 -4.85 5.81 10.43
N GLU A 78 -4.39 5.59 11.65
CA GLU A 78 -5.05 4.75 12.64
C GLU A 78 -6.22 5.51 13.27
N PHE A 79 -7.28 5.75 12.52
CA PHE A 79 -8.46 6.38 13.11
C PHE A 79 -9.36 5.33 13.74
N MET A 80 -9.86 5.67 14.91
CA MET A 80 -11.01 4.97 15.49
C MET A 80 -12.25 5.41 14.72
N PHE A 81 -12.68 4.61 13.78
CA PHE A 81 -13.86 4.84 12.95
C PHE A 81 -15.14 4.67 13.78
N ASN A 82 -15.38 5.58 14.72
CA ASN A 82 -16.58 5.54 15.54
C ASN A 82 -17.82 6.03 14.79
N GLU A 83 -17.63 6.88 13.76
CA GLU A 83 -18.74 7.41 12.97
C GLU A 83 -18.30 7.71 11.51
N PRO A 84 -19.19 7.52 10.50
CA PRO A 84 -18.88 7.81 9.10
C PRO A 84 -18.44 9.26 8.85
N ARG A 85 -19.00 10.23 9.61
CA ARG A 85 -18.64 11.65 9.48
C ARG A 85 -17.23 11.94 9.98
N GLY A 86 -16.80 11.25 11.04
CA GLY A 86 -15.43 11.35 11.56
C GLY A 86 -14.41 10.89 10.50
N VAL A 87 -14.66 9.79 9.82
CA VAL A 87 -13.79 9.28 8.73
C VAL A 87 -13.63 10.31 7.61
N ILE A 88 -14.73 10.98 7.20
CA ILE A 88 -14.67 12.02 6.16
C ILE A 88 -13.82 13.19 6.62
N THR A 89 -14.07 13.68 7.83
CA THR A 89 -13.33 14.81 8.40
C THR A 89 -11.86 14.48 8.53
N ASP A 90 -11.54 13.29 9.00
CA ASP A 90 -10.18 12.82 9.21
C ASP A 90 -9.42 12.65 7.90
N LEU A 91 -10.07 12.13 6.86
CA LEU A 91 -9.49 12.06 5.52
C LEU A 91 -9.28 13.45 4.92
N GLN A 92 -10.20 14.40 5.17
CA GLN A 92 -10.03 15.78 4.71
C GLN A 92 -8.87 16.46 5.43
N VAL A 93 -8.79 16.36 6.75
CA VAL A 93 -7.68 16.88 7.54
C VAL A 93 -6.37 16.19 7.16
N GLY A 94 -6.38 14.87 7.02
CA GLY A 94 -5.22 14.11 6.58
C GLY A 94 -4.75 14.56 5.20
N PHE A 95 -5.67 14.90 4.29
CA PHE A 95 -5.31 15.38 2.96
C PHE A 95 -4.81 16.83 2.97
N GLU A 96 -5.34 17.69 3.79
CA GLU A 96 -4.80 19.06 3.95
C GLU A 96 -3.40 19.04 4.58
N GLN A 97 -3.11 18.04 5.42
CA GLN A 97 -1.77 17.76 5.95
C GLN A 97 -0.90 16.96 4.98
N ASP A 98 -1.45 16.53 3.88
CA ASP A 98 -0.85 15.66 2.87
C ASP A 98 0.44 16.20 2.25
N ASN A 99 0.55 17.53 2.13
CA ASN A 99 1.81 18.17 1.76
C ASN A 99 2.98 17.79 2.67
N PHE A 100 2.70 17.38 3.90
CA PHE A 100 3.72 16.86 4.82
C PHE A 100 4.02 15.39 4.53
N TYR A 101 3.02 14.54 4.37
CA TYR A 101 3.20 13.12 4.11
C TYR A 101 3.94 12.88 2.78
N ILE A 102 3.50 13.52 1.69
CA ILE A 102 4.19 13.38 0.40
C ILE A 102 5.64 13.93 0.45
N ARG A 103 5.91 14.97 1.23
CA ARG A 103 7.29 15.46 1.43
C ARG A 103 8.14 14.42 2.14
N GLU A 104 7.61 13.76 3.15
CA GLU A 104 8.32 12.70 3.86
C GLU A 104 8.54 11.46 2.98
N ILE A 105 7.56 11.09 2.17
CA ILE A 105 7.73 10.02 1.20
C ILE A 105 8.86 10.36 0.24
N ARG A 106 8.90 11.56 -0.33
CA ARG A 106 10.01 11.99 -1.18
C ARG A 106 11.35 11.85 -0.46
N LYS A 107 11.43 12.35 0.76
CA LYS A 107 12.65 12.33 1.57
C LYS A 107 13.11 10.90 1.84
N VAL A 108 12.22 10.05 2.33
CA VAL A 108 12.52 8.66 2.68
C VAL A 108 12.86 7.85 1.42
N VAL A 109 12.01 7.90 0.40
CA VAL A 109 12.21 7.12 -0.83
C VAL A 109 13.49 7.57 -1.54
N CYS A 110 13.77 8.87 -1.62
CA CYS A 110 15.01 9.36 -2.24
C CYS A 110 16.27 9.00 -1.46
N LYS A 111 16.16 8.74 -0.15
CA LYS A 111 17.26 8.29 0.69
C LYS A 111 17.50 6.78 0.59
N VAL A 112 16.43 5.99 0.55
CA VAL A 112 16.47 4.53 0.67
C VAL A 112 16.56 3.85 -0.69
N VAL A 113 15.80 4.35 -1.67
CA VAL A 113 15.68 3.73 -3.00
C VAL A 113 16.71 4.34 -3.96
N PRO A 114 17.55 3.53 -4.62
CA PRO A 114 18.53 4.01 -5.58
C PRO A 114 17.87 4.73 -6.76
N LYS A 115 18.51 5.80 -7.25
CA LYS A 115 18.08 6.50 -8.47
C LYS A 115 18.00 5.53 -9.66
N GLY A 116 16.95 5.66 -10.46
CA GLY A 116 16.72 4.82 -11.64
C GLY A 116 16.06 3.47 -11.34
N ALA A 117 15.79 3.15 -10.07
CA ALA A 117 15.10 1.92 -9.71
C ALA A 117 13.66 1.88 -10.24
N ASN A 118 13.17 0.66 -10.50
CA ASN A 118 11.75 0.42 -10.71
C ASN A 118 11.03 0.46 -9.35
N VAL A 119 9.91 1.17 -9.29
CA VAL A 119 9.15 1.36 -8.05
C VAL A 119 7.69 0.96 -8.25
N ILE A 120 7.15 0.24 -7.28
CA ILE A 120 5.73 -0.03 -7.13
C ILE A 120 5.26 0.68 -5.86
N PHE A 121 4.32 1.61 -5.99
CA PHE A 121 3.63 2.18 -4.85
C PHE A 121 2.39 1.35 -4.51
N THR A 122 2.14 1.17 -3.22
CA THR A 122 0.90 0.57 -2.74
C THR A 122 0.47 1.28 -1.48
N GLY A 123 -0.83 1.43 -1.25
CA GLY A 123 -1.30 2.15 -0.08
C GLY A 123 -2.76 1.87 0.26
N HIS A 124 -3.11 2.03 1.53
CA HIS A 124 -4.44 1.82 2.05
C HIS A 124 -4.98 3.12 2.64
N SER A 125 -6.26 3.41 2.40
CA SER A 125 -6.93 4.59 2.95
C SER A 125 -6.21 5.90 2.54
N LEU A 126 -5.83 6.76 3.47
CA LEU A 126 -5.01 7.95 3.22
C LEU A 126 -3.69 7.58 2.53
N GLY A 127 -3.05 6.48 2.93
CA GLY A 127 -1.85 5.97 2.26
C GLY A 127 -2.06 5.64 0.78
N GLY A 128 -3.25 5.17 0.42
CA GLY A 128 -3.62 4.93 -0.97
C GLY A 128 -3.84 6.22 -1.78
N MET A 129 -4.32 7.28 -1.14
CA MET A 129 -4.37 8.62 -1.73
C MET A 129 -2.96 9.13 -2.01
N VAL A 130 -2.08 9.03 -1.04
CA VAL A 130 -0.69 9.50 -1.15
C VAL A 130 0.11 8.65 -2.14
N ALA A 131 -0.17 7.34 -2.25
CA ALA A 131 0.41 6.49 -3.29
C ALA A 131 0.04 6.98 -4.71
N GLN A 132 -1.22 7.36 -4.92
CA GLN A 132 -1.66 7.96 -6.19
C GLN A 132 -0.96 9.30 -6.46
N GLN A 133 -0.78 10.15 -5.43
CA GLN A 133 -0.01 11.39 -5.56
C GLN A 133 1.45 11.12 -5.88
N ALA A 134 2.07 10.14 -5.22
CA ALA A 134 3.46 9.76 -5.46
C ALA A 134 3.69 9.34 -6.92
N ALA A 135 2.74 8.62 -7.52
CA ALA A 135 2.77 8.25 -8.94
C ALA A 135 2.72 9.47 -9.88
N GLY A 136 2.16 10.59 -9.43
CA GLY A 136 2.11 11.86 -10.15
C GLY A 136 3.20 12.86 -9.75
N ASP A 137 3.95 12.59 -8.69
CA ASP A 137 4.93 13.50 -8.13
C ASP A 137 6.11 13.73 -9.10
N ARG A 138 6.38 15.00 -9.41
CA ARG A 138 7.40 15.37 -10.40
C ARG A 138 8.80 14.88 -10.00
N THR A 139 9.16 14.98 -8.73
CA THR A 139 10.47 14.57 -8.22
C THR A 139 10.64 13.06 -8.31
N LEU A 140 9.63 12.30 -7.88
CA LEU A 140 9.66 10.84 -7.89
C LEU A 140 9.67 10.29 -9.33
N LYS A 141 8.83 10.83 -10.21
CA LYS A 141 8.82 10.45 -11.65
C LYS A 141 10.15 10.73 -12.35
N HIS A 142 10.81 11.84 -12.02
CA HIS A 142 12.10 12.16 -12.61
C HIS A 142 13.22 11.23 -12.11
N ARG A 143 13.08 10.72 -10.89
CA ARG A 143 14.12 9.94 -10.23
C ARG A 143 14.00 8.45 -10.43
N TYR A 144 12.77 7.93 -10.62
CA TYR A 144 12.44 6.51 -10.65
C TYR A 144 11.61 6.15 -11.88
N ASN A 145 11.60 4.86 -12.20
CA ASN A 145 10.67 4.27 -13.13
C ASN A 145 9.48 3.71 -12.32
N ILE A 146 8.41 4.50 -12.19
CA ILE A 146 7.21 4.09 -11.45
C ILE A 146 6.39 3.18 -12.35
N ILE A 147 6.40 1.88 -12.09
CA ILE A 147 5.78 0.89 -12.98
C ILE A 147 4.34 0.61 -12.64
N ASN A 148 3.95 0.70 -11.37
CA ASN A 148 2.59 0.42 -10.94
C ASN A 148 2.26 1.07 -9.61
N THR A 149 0.98 1.35 -9.40
CA THR A 149 0.42 1.80 -8.12
C THR A 149 -0.87 1.04 -7.83
N ILE A 150 -1.00 0.52 -6.60
CA ILE A 150 -2.21 -0.13 -6.12
C ILE A 150 -2.73 0.64 -4.91
N SER A 151 -3.99 1.01 -4.95
CA SER A 151 -4.66 1.75 -3.89
C SER A 151 -5.85 0.94 -3.37
N PHE A 152 -5.88 0.70 -2.08
CA PHE A 152 -6.93 -0.05 -1.39
C PHE A 152 -7.79 0.89 -0.54
N GLY A 153 -9.09 0.82 -0.72
CA GLY A 153 -10.03 1.59 0.12
C GLY A 153 -9.79 3.09 0.11
N SER A 154 -9.44 3.67 -1.05
CA SER A 154 -9.03 5.07 -1.15
C SER A 154 -9.82 5.83 -2.19
N PRO A 155 -10.15 7.11 -1.94
CA PRO A 155 -10.71 7.99 -2.95
C PRO A 155 -9.78 8.17 -4.16
N LEU A 156 -10.36 8.51 -5.30
CA LEU A 156 -9.61 8.90 -6.50
C LEU A 156 -9.07 10.32 -6.32
N ILE A 157 -7.77 10.45 -6.50
CA ILE A 157 -7.10 11.75 -6.51
C ILE A 157 -6.15 11.86 -7.70
N ASN A 158 -5.91 13.09 -8.16
CA ASN A 158 -4.92 13.38 -9.20
C ASN A 158 -4.91 12.36 -10.37
N PRO A 159 -6.03 12.15 -11.07
CA PRO A 159 -6.14 11.10 -12.08
C PRO A 159 -5.26 11.33 -13.32
N ILE A 160 -4.69 12.55 -13.46
CA ILE A 160 -3.91 12.98 -14.62
C ILE A 160 -2.44 13.09 -14.25
N GLY A 161 -1.55 12.71 -15.18
CA GLY A 161 -0.10 12.91 -15.04
C GLY A 161 0.62 11.89 -14.17
N ARG A 162 -0.05 10.81 -13.77
CA ARG A 162 0.56 9.68 -13.06
C ARG A 162 1.39 8.83 -14.02
N GLU A 163 2.52 8.32 -13.53
CA GLU A 163 3.35 7.36 -14.25
C GLU A 163 2.96 5.93 -13.87
N GLY A 164 3.11 5.02 -14.83
CA GLY A 164 2.76 3.62 -14.64
C GLY A 164 1.26 3.34 -14.67
N LYS A 165 0.89 2.11 -14.32
CA LYS A 165 -0.50 1.69 -14.19
C LYS A 165 -0.99 1.98 -12.77
N VAL A 166 -2.22 2.45 -12.63
CA VAL A 166 -2.84 2.69 -11.33
C VAL A 166 -4.11 1.85 -11.23
N GLN A 167 -4.13 0.96 -10.24
CA GLN A 167 -5.27 0.12 -9.92
C GLN A 167 -5.84 0.54 -8.56
N ARG A 168 -7.14 0.80 -8.53
CA ARG A 168 -7.89 1.12 -7.31
C ARG A 168 -8.82 -0.04 -7.00
N LEU A 169 -8.75 -0.53 -5.76
CA LEU A 169 -9.59 -1.62 -5.25
C LEU A 169 -10.47 -1.07 -4.13
N GLY A 170 -11.77 -1.33 -4.21
CA GLY A 170 -12.75 -0.83 -3.23
C GLY A 170 -13.86 -1.83 -2.99
N ASP A 171 -14.01 -2.27 -1.74
CA ASP A 171 -15.14 -3.08 -1.31
C ASP A 171 -16.43 -2.27 -1.38
N THR A 172 -17.53 -2.89 -1.82
CA THR A 172 -18.84 -2.22 -1.92
C THR A 172 -19.41 -1.82 -0.57
N SER A 173 -18.94 -2.45 0.52
CA SER A 173 -19.31 -2.12 1.89
C SER A 173 -18.38 -1.09 2.55
N ASP A 174 -17.23 -0.82 1.94
CA ASP A 174 -16.30 0.22 2.37
C ASP A 174 -16.71 1.57 1.75
N ILE A 175 -17.09 2.53 2.58
CA ILE A 175 -17.54 3.84 2.10
C ILE A 175 -16.40 4.74 1.61
N VAL A 176 -15.16 4.51 2.07
CA VAL A 176 -14.02 5.40 1.86
C VAL A 176 -13.65 5.57 0.37
N PRO A 177 -13.58 4.51 -0.47
CA PRO A 177 -13.27 4.69 -1.89
C PRO A 177 -14.28 5.52 -2.68
N TYR A 178 -15.49 5.71 -2.13
CA TYR A 178 -16.58 6.49 -2.77
C TYR A 178 -16.65 7.92 -2.26
N MET A 179 -15.83 8.28 -1.28
CA MET A 179 -15.82 9.63 -0.73
C MET A 179 -15.20 10.63 -1.69
N SER A 180 -15.69 11.86 -1.63
CA SER A 180 -15.17 12.98 -2.37
C SER A 180 -14.98 14.16 -1.42
N ALA A 181 -13.76 14.66 -1.31
CA ALA A 181 -13.49 15.94 -0.67
C ALA A 181 -13.54 17.08 -1.68
N GLN A 182 -13.73 18.32 -1.23
CA GLN A 182 -13.88 19.51 -2.11
C GLN A 182 -12.69 19.72 -3.07
N SER A 183 -11.49 19.31 -2.64
CA SER A 183 -10.25 19.36 -3.44
C SER A 183 -10.05 18.15 -4.35
N PHE A 184 -10.93 17.16 -4.30
CA PHE A 184 -10.81 15.92 -5.05
C PHE A 184 -11.67 15.92 -6.31
N VAL A 185 -11.67 14.80 -6.99
CA VAL A 185 -12.53 14.53 -8.13
C VAL A 185 -13.99 14.55 -7.70
N ARG A 186 -14.88 15.04 -8.55
CA ARG A 186 -16.33 15.06 -8.28
C ARG A 186 -16.85 13.67 -7.92
N PRO A 187 -17.87 13.54 -7.04
CA PRO A 187 -18.39 12.26 -6.56
C PRO A 187 -18.71 11.25 -7.68
N VAL A 188 -19.29 11.72 -8.76
CA VAL A 188 -19.64 10.90 -9.94
C VAL A 188 -18.43 10.23 -10.58
N HIS A 189 -17.24 10.79 -10.43
CA HIS A 189 -16.00 10.24 -10.98
C HIS A 189 -15.26 9.30 -10.02
N GLN A 190 -15.68 9.22 -8.76
CA GLN A 190 -15.01 8.36 -7.77
C GLN A 190 -15.08 6.87 -8.12
N ILE A 191 -16.14 6.45 -8.81
CA ILE A 191 -16.29 5.07 -9.27
C ILE A 191 -15.51 4.77 -10.56
N ALA A 192 -15.01 5.79 -11.25
CA ALA A 192 -14.26 5.61 -12.48
C ALA A 192 -12.94 4.88 -12.23
N GLY A 193 -12.74 3.75 -12.90
CA GLY A 193 -11.55 2.92 -12.75
C GLY A 193 -11.42 2.22 -11.38
N LEU A 194 -12.48 2.21 -10.58
CA LEU A 194 -12.52 1.47 -9.32
C LEU A 194 -12.91 0.00 -9.58
N ASN A 195 -12.03 -0.90 -9.22
CA ASN A 195 -12.31 -2.33 -9.16
C ASN A 195 -13.12 -2.60 -7.89
N ARG A 196 -14.31 -3.19 -8.03
CA ARG A 196 -15.27 -3.37 -6.93
C ARG A 196 -15.55 -4.84 -6.72
N GLU A 197 -15.47 -5.27 -5.46
CA GLU A 197 -15.91 -6.58 -5.00
C GLU A 197 -16.76 -6.41 -3.74
N ASP A 198 -17.58 -7.41 -3.46
CA ASP A 198 -18.45 -7.41 -2.27
C ASP A 198 -17.92 -8.40 -1.24
N GLY A 199 -17.42 -7.90 -0.13
CA GLY A 199 -16.95 -8.70 1.01
C GLY A 199 -18.07 -9.21 1.89
N GLY A 200 -19.33 -8.83 1.63
CA GLY A 200 -20.49 -9.28 2.39
C GLY A 200 -20.62 -8.65 3.77
N TYR A 201 -20.00 -7.52 4.04
CA TYR A 201 -20.13 -6.78 5.29
C TYR A 201 -21.49 -6.07 5.37
N ALA A 202 -22.08 -6.01 6.57
CA ALA A 202 -23.25 -5.18 6.78
C ALA A 202 -22.90 -3.68 6.65
N LYS A 203 -23.84 -2.85 6.20
CA LYS A 203 -23.60 -1.40 6.00
C LYS A 203 -23.09 -0.67 7.27
N LYS A 204 -23.48 -1.15 8.45
CA LYS A 204 -23.01 -0.62 9.74
C LYS A 204 -21.54 -0.97 10.04
N ASP A 205 -21.01 -2.00 9.39
CA ASP A 205 -19.68 -2.56 9.64
C ASP A 205 -18.66 -2.04 8.59
N PHE A 206 -18.89 -0.84 8.04
CA PHE A 206 -18.04 -0.25 7.02
C PHE A 206 -16.58 -0.09 7.48
N ALA A 207 -16.34 0.16 8.76
CA ALA A 207 -15.00 0.26 9.33
C ALA A 207 -14.27 -1.08 9.28
N GLU A 208 -14.99 -2.18 9.56
CA GLU A 208 -14.43 -3.52 9.43
C GLU A 208 -14.17 -3.87 7.97
N ALA A 209 -15.10 -3.55 7.06
CA ALA A 209 -14.89 -3.69 5.63
C ALA A 209 -13.64 -2.93 5.18
N HIS A 210 -13.49 -1.69 5.63
CA HIS A 210 -12.34 -0.85 5.30
C HIS A 210 -11.00 -1.44 5.75
N MET A 211 -10.95 -1.98 6.97
CA MET A 211 -9.69 -2.48 7.54
C MET A 211 -9.39 -3.94 7.17
N ARG A 212 -10.38 -4.77 6.90
CA ARG A 212 -10.19 -6.23 6.79
C ARG A 212 -10.48 -6.81 5.42
N SER A 213 -11.34 -6.20 4.62
CA SER A 213 -11.75 -6.77 3.33
C SER A 213 -10.56 -7.05 2.42
N TYR A 214 -9.64 -6.10 2.31
CA TYR A 214 -8.51 -6.17 1.38
C TYR A 214 -7.47 -7.24 1.72
N LEU A 215 -7.53 -7.82 2.91
CA LEU A 215 -6.70 -8.96 3.34
C LEU A 215 -7.33 -10.31 2.98
N ARG A 216 -8.59 -10.33 2.52
CA ARG A 216 -9.36 -11.55 2.28
C ARG A 216 -9.16 -12.09 0.88
N THR A 217 -8.59 -13.29 0.79
CA THR A 217 -8.35 -13.98 -0.49
C THR A 217 -9.64 -14.49 -1.13
N ASP A 218 -10.70 -14.73 -0.35
CA ASP A 218 -12.02 -15.09 -0.86
C ASP A 218 -12.72 -13.94 -1.59
N VAL A 219 -12.28 -12.68 -1.34
CA VAL A 219 -12.81 -11.48 -1.99
C VAL A 219 -11.87 -10.98 -3.10
N TRP A 220 -10.57 -10.90 -2.83
CA TRP A 220 -9.59 -10.25 -3.69
C TRP A 220 -8.53 -11.20 -4.28
N GLY A 221 -8.66 -12.50 -4.06
CA GLY A 221 -7.69 -13.49 -4.52
C GLY A 221 -7.57 -13.61 -6.05
N ASP A 222 -8.56 -13.12 -6.80
CA ASP A 222 -8.51 -13.07 -8.27
C ASP A 222 -7.66 -11.91 -8.83
N TYR A 223 -7.22 -11.00 -7.97
CA TYR A 223 -6.36 -9.87 -8.34
C TYR A 223 -4.91 -10.21 -8.07
N ASP A 224 -4.05 -10.03 -9.05
CA ASP A 224 -2.61 -10.24 -8.88
C ASP A 224 -1.93 -9.13 -8.05
N VAL A 225 -0.63 -9.25 -7.84
CA VAL A 225 0.18 -8.30 -7.06
C VAL A 225 0.23 -6.88 -7.65
N LEU A 226 -0.17 -6.70 -8.89
CA LEU A 226 -0.28 -5.39 -9.54
C LEU A 226 -1.71 -4.83 -9.50
N GLY A 227 -2.66 -5.58 -8.92
CA GLY A 227 -4.07 -5.19 -8.79
C GLY A 227 -4.92 -5.47 -10.03
N PHE A 228 -4.49 -6.35 -10.94
CA PHE A 228 -5.24 -6.73 -12.13
C PHE A 228 -6.03 -8.00 -11.89
N LYS A 229 -7.34 -7.95 -12.11
CA LYS A 229 -8.21 -9.13 -12.04
C LYS A 229 -7.84 -10.14 -13.12
N GLY A 230 -7.61 -11.39 -12.73
CA GLY A 230 -7.14 -12.44 -13.63
C GLY A 230 -5.67 -12.28 -14.06
N GLY A 231 -4.93 -11.34 -13.48
CA GLY A 231 -3.51 -11.17 -13.73
C GLY A 231 -2.68 -12.32 -13.15
N SER A 232 -1.44 -12.42 -13.59
CA SER A 232 -0.51 -13.49 -13.19
C SER A 232 0.85 -13.01 -12.68
N ALA A 233 0.97 -11.70 -12.42
CA ALA A 233 2.19 -11.13 -11.85
C ALA A 233 2.43 -11.66 -10.44
N LYS A 234 3.70 -11.88 -10.10
CA LYS A 234 4.15 -12.34 -8.78
C LYS A 234 5.29 -11.47 -8.30
N ILE A 235 5.42 -11.36 -6.99
CA ILE A 235 6.54 -10.69 -6.34
C ILE A 235 7.26 -11.70 -5.45
N ILE A 236 8.57 -11.75 -5.59
CA ILE A 236 9.47 -12.55 -4.76
C ILE A 236 10.17 -11.57 -3.83
N ILE A 237 10.02 -11.77 -2.53
CA ILE A 237 10.48 -10.87 -1.50
C ILE A 237 11.06 -11.64 -0.30
N ASP A 238 12.11 -11.10 0.30
CA ASP A 238 12.52 -11.49 1.65
C ASP A 238 11.87 -10.53 2.65
N GLU A 239 10.95 -11.04 3.46
CA GLU A 239 10.23 -10.19 4.43
C GLU A 239 11.14 -9.62 5.52
N ASN A 240 12.33 -10.19 5.74
CA ASN A 240 13.33 -9.63 6.64
C ASN A 240 13.98 -8.35 6.09
N ASP A 241 13.89 -8.12 4.77
CA ASP A 241 14.36 -6.88 4.14
C ASP A 241 13.36 -5.73 4.25
N ILE A 242 12.15 -5.97 4.75
CA ILE A 242 11.14 -4.93 4.91
C ILE A 242 11.54 -4.02 6.06
N GLU A 243 11.73 -2.74 5.75
CA GLU A 243 12.00 -1.70 6.74
C GLU A 243 10.88 -0.65 6.71
N SER A 244 10.53 -0.11 7.88
CA SER A 244 9.52 0.94 8.02
C SER A 244 10.13 2.24 8.50
N TYR A 245 9.53 3.37 8.08
CA TYR A 245 10.04 4.71 8.27
C TYR A 245 8.92 5.69 8.61
N GLY A 246 9.28 6.84 9.17
CA GLY A 246 8.36 7.95 9.38
C GLY A 246 7.55 7.83 10.67
N ALA A 247 8.11 7.27 11.75
CA ALA A 247 7.44 7.09 13.05
C ALA A 247 6.74 8.36 13.57
N TYR A 248 7.32 9.53 13.33
CA TYR A 248 6.77 10.82 13.75
C TYR A 248 5.49 11.23 12.98
N LEU A 249 5.24 10.67 11.79
CA LEU A 249 3.99 10.91 11.04
C LEU A 249 2.77 10.41 11.82
N SER A 250 2.92 9.31 12.55
CA SER A 250 1.86 8.76 13.40
C SER A 250 1.58 9.63 14.62
N LEU A 251 2.58 10.36 15.13
CA LEU A 251 2.44 11.22 16.30
C LEU A 251 1.69 12.54 15.99
N ILE A 252 1.73 13.01 14.76
CA ILE A 252 1.06 14.24 14.33
C ILE A 252 -0.46 14.11 14.37
N HIS A 253 -0.96 12.88 14.16
CA HIS A 253 -2.39 12.59 14.17
C HIS A 253 -2.99 12.38 15.57
N ILE A 254 -2.15 12.21 16.60
CA ILE A 254 -2.59 12.01 17.99
C ILE A 254 -2.82 13.34 18.72
N SER A 255 -2.26 14.44 18.23
CA SER A 255 -2.44 15.75 18.83
C SER A 255 -3.60 16.52 18.20
N GLU A 256 -4.84 16.09 18.44
CA GLU A 256 -5.98 16.99 18.27
C GLU A 256 -5.93 18.10 19.33
N PRO A 257 -6.08 19.35 18.94
CA PRO A 257 -6.40 20.38 19.91
C PRO A 257 -7.83 20.14 20.40
N THR A 258 -7.96 19.69 21.64
CA THR A 258 -9.22 19.80 22.39
C THR A 258 -9.68 21.27 22.34
N ARG A 259 -10.70 21.55 21.53
CA ARG A 259 -11.59 22.71 21.64
C ARG A 259 -12.99 22.35 21.20
#